data_b522b24282b2d5335e7a076f3236752b
#
_entry.id   b522b24282b2d5335e7a076f3236752b
#
_cell.length_a   1.000
_cell.length_b   1.000
_cell.length_c   1.000
_cell.angle_alpha   90.00
_cell.angle_beta   90.00
_cell.angle_gamma   90.00
#
_symmetry.space_group_name_H-M   'P 1'
#
loop_
_entity.id
_entity.type
_entity.pdbx_description
1 polymer ?
#
loop_
_entity_poly.entity_id
_entity_poly.type
_entity_poly.pdbx_seq_one_letter_code
_entity_poly.pdbx_strand_id
1 'polypeptide(L)'
;RIDTADSMGFDAAMTDPLYKHTPFYICQNSVGCYGIFYDTTAPGEMDLGREINNYYPPFKYYRSAEDCLVYYVFFGSKLEILQQFCRTVGRQPLPPKWSFDYCASTMAYTDAPKSEEKMDAFLAKVRALDLNCSGFYLSSGYTAIGNQRCVFHWNREKFPDPARFIGKFNAAGVHLIPNIKPAFLTSHPMYDDLAAKGLFVKNADGSPYVTQFWDGLGSYLDFTNPEAFAFWHDQVTEKLLQNGMDATWNDNNEFDIQDPTAVAVGFGGKAAPAAHIRPALTYL
;
A
#
# COMPACT_ATOMS: atom_id res chain seq x y z
N ARG A 1 -15.08 -8.54 7.03
CA ARG A 1 -14.98 -7.10 6.76
C ARG A 1 -14.18 -6.87 5.48
N ILE A 2 -14.62 -5.95 4.65
CA ILE A 2 -13.94 -5.49 3.44
C ILE A 2 -13.62 -4.01 3.67
N ASP A 3 -12.41 -3.74 4.12
CA ASP A 3 -11.94 -2.41 4.46
C ASP A 3 -10.42 -2.46 4.65
N THR A 4 -9.75 -1.31 4.70
CA THR A 4 -8.33 -1.22 5.01
C THR A 4 -8.14 -0.75 6.45
N ALA A 5 -7.23 -1.39 7.16
CA ALA A 5 -6.89 -1.03 8.54
C ALA A 5 -5.48 -1.49 8.88
N ASP A 6 -4.82 -0.81 9.81
CA ASP A 6 -3.52 -1.24 10.31
C ASP A 6 -3.66 -2.49 11.21
N SER A 7 -2.58 -3.24 11.33
CA SER A 7 -2.51 -4.47 12.12
C SER A 7 -2.37 -4.25 13.64
N MET A 8 -2.47 -3.03 14.11
CA MET A 8 -2.42 -2.71 15.54
C MET A 8 -3.46 -3.49 16.33
N GLY A 9 -3.02 -4.32 17.27
CA GLY A 9 -3.89 -5.15 18.08
C GLY A 9 -4.53 -6.34 17.36
N PHE A 10 -4.00 -6.76 16.21
CA PHE A 10 -4.51 -7.91 15.47
C PHE A 10 -4.38 -9.22 16.25
N ASP A 11 -5.49 -9.92 16.38
CA ASP A 11 -5.57 -11.29 16.88
C ASP A 11 -6.13 -12.19 15.77
N ALA A 12 -5.30 -13.10 15.27
CA ALA A 12 -5.65 -13.97 14.13
C ALA A 12 -6.86 -14.89 14.38
N ALA A 13 -7.23 -15.14 15.63
CA ALA A 13 -8.39 -15.96 15.99
C ALA A 13 -9.70 -15.16 16.09
N MET A 14 -9.61 -13.89 16.42
CA MET A 14 -10.77 -13.06 16.79
C MET A 14 -10.99 -11.85 15.88
N THR A 15 -9.93 -11.35 15.26
CA THR A 15 -9.99 -10.14 14.43
C THR A 15 -10.22 -10.50 12.96
N ASP A 16 -11.08 -9.76 12.27
CA ASP A 16 -11.26 -9.89 10.82
C ASP A 16 -9.94 -9.60 10.08
N PRO A 17 -9.74 -10.19 8.88
CA PRO A 17 -8.60 -9.88 8.03
C PRO A 17 -8.44 -8.39 7.81
N LEU A 18 -7.17 -7.94 7.77
CA LEU A 18 -6.76 -6.56 7.60
C LEU A 18 -6.12 -6.33 6.24
N TYR A 19 -5.81 -5.07 5.94
CA TYR A 19 -5.13 -4.61 4.73
C TYR A 19 -5.93 -4.80 3.45
N LYS A 20 -5.27 -5.29 2.39
CA LYS A 20 -5.85 -5.39 1.04
C LYS A 20 -6.86 -6.51 0.94
N HIS A 21 -8.03 -6.18 0.46
CA HIS A 21 -9.11 -7.13 0.24
C HIS A 21 -9.52 -7.12 -1.22
N THR A 22 -9.69 -8.31 -1.79
CA THR A 22 -10.35 -8.48 -3.06
C THR A 22 -11.72 -9.10 -2.77
N PRO A 23 -12.83 -8.40 -3.02
CA PRO A 23 -14.18 -8.92 -2.69
C PRO A 23 -14.62 -9.99 -3.71
N PHE A 24 -13.82 -11.06 -3.78
CA PHE A 24 -13.98 -12.19 -4.69
C PHE A 24 -13.83 -13.51 -3.93
N TYR A 25 -14.71 -14.44 -4.18
CA TYR A 25 -14.57 -15.79 -3.66
C TYR A 25 -15.02 -16.85 -4.67
N ILE A 26 -14.51 -18.06 -4.51
CA ILE A 26 -14.93 -19.25 -5.26
C ILE A 26 -15.61 -20.21 -4.29
N CYS A 27 -16.81 -20.64 -4.64
CA CYS A 27 -17.54 -21.68 -3.94
C CYS A 27 -17.52 -22.98 -4.77
N GLN A 28 -17.23 -24.10 -4.11
CA GLN A 28 -17.34 -25.43 -4.68
C GLN A 28 -18.34 -26.26 -3.86
N ASN A 29 -19.26 -26.92 -4.53
CA ASN A 29 -20.21 -27.86 -3.93
C ASN A 29 -20.35 -29.12 -4.79
N SER A 30 -21.29 -30.01 -4.47
CA SER A 30 -21.54 -31.25 -5.21
C SER A 30 -22.04 -31.03 -6.63
N VAL A 31 -22.59 -29.85 -6.95
CA VAL A 31 -23.11 -29.51 -8.27
C VAL A 31 -22.05 -28.91 -9.18
N GLY A 32 -21.06 -28.20 -8.61
CA GLY A 32 -20.00 -27.55 -9.38
C GLY A 32 -19.33 -26.41 -8.64
N CYS A 33 -18.66 -25.55 -9.39
CA CYS A 33 -17.99 -24.35 -8.87
C CYS A 33 -18.62 -23.08 -9.46
N TYR A 34 -18.69 -22.04 -8.62
CA TYR A 34 -18.98 -20.67 -9.05
C TYR A 34 -18.10 -19.68 -8.31
N GLY A 35 -17.82 -18.55 -8.94
CA GLY A 35 -17.15 -17.41 -8.31
C GLY A 35 -18.07 -16.20 -8.27
N ILE A 36 -17.96 -15.38 -7.24
CA ILE A 36 -18.65 -14.09 -7.17
C ILE A 36 -17.62 -13.02 -6.88
N PHE A 37 -17.63 -11.98 -7.70
CA PHE A 37 -16.85 -10.76 -7.52
C PHE A 37 -17.81 -9.58 -7.35
N TYR A 38 -17.65 -8.84 -6.25
CA TYR A 38 -18.37 -7.59 -6.01
C TYR A 38 -17.48 -6.43 -6.46
N ASP A 39 -17.93 -5.72 -7.47
CA ASP A 39 -17.18 -4.60 -8.07
C ASP A 39 -17.48 -3.33 -7.29
N THR A 40 -16.71 -3.11 -6.24
CA THR A 40 -16.88 -2.01 -5.30
C THR A 40 -15.53 -1.46 -4.83
N THR A 41 -15.50 -0.16 -4.59
CA THR A 41 -14.40 0.55 -3.92
C THR A 41 -14.77 0.98 -2.50
N ALA A 42 -15.98 0.68 -2.05
CA ALA A 42 -16.47 1.06 -0.74
C ALA A 42 -16.18 -0.01 0.32
N PRO A 43 -16.05 0.39 1.59
CA PRO A 43 -16.06 -0.54 2.70
C PRO A 43 -17.32 -1.42 2.72
N GLY A 44 -17.16 -2.65 3.15
CA GLY A 44 -18.26 -3.60 3.18
C GLY A 44 -18.02 -4.76 4.14
N GLU A 45 -18.97 -5.67 4.12
CA GLU A 45 -18.94 -6.87 4.93
C GLU A 45 -19.42 -8.07 4.12
N MET A 46 -18.77 -9.20 4.29
CA MET A 46 -19.14 -10.46 3.67
C MET A 46 -19.20 -11.55 4.74
N ASP A 47 -20.34 -12.24 4.86
CA ASP A 47 -20.46 -13.45 5.64
C ASP A 47 -20.68 -14.64 4.71
N LEU A 48 -19.86 -15.66 4.85
CA LEU A 48 -19.90 -16.87 4.00
C LEU A 48 -20.57 -18.06 4.69
N GLY A 49 -21.49 -17.79 5.60
CA GLY A 49 -22.27 -18.82 6.30
C GLY A 49 -21.81 -19.06 7.74
N ARG A 50 -21.16 -18.07 8.36
CA ARG A 50 -20.77 -18.09 9.79
C ARG A 50 -21.90 -17.68 10.71
N GLU A 51 -22.78 -16.78 10.26
CA GLU A 51 -23.90 -16.31 11.06
C GLU A 51 -24.90 -17.44 11.30
N ILE A 52 -25.27 -17.63 12.56
CA ILE A 52 -26.25 -18.63 12.98
C ILE A 52 -27.57 -17.93 13.25
N ASN A 53 -28.62 -18.35 12.58
CA ASN A 53 -29.97 -17.88 12.81
C ASN A 53 -30.87 -19.08 13.05
N ASN A 54 -31.62 -19.07 14.14
CA ASN A 54 -32.51 -20.19 14.53
C ASN A 54 -33.75 -20.33 13.65
N TYR A 55 -34.07 -19.33 12.84
CA TYR A 55 -35.27 -19.29 11.99
C TYR A 55 -34.99 -19.58 10.52
N TYR A 56 -33.73 -19.45 10.07
CA TYR A 56 -33.32 -19.60 8.69
C TYR A 56 -32.21 -20.64 8.55
N PRO A 57 -32.15 -21.39 7.45
CA PRO A 57 -31.00 -22.21 7.14
C PRO A 57 -29.75 -21.34 6.95
N PRO A 58 -28.54 -21.93 7.01
CA PRO A 58 -27.32 -21.19 6.76
C PRO A 58 -27.37 -20.42 5.44
N PHE A 59 -26.99 -19.14 5.49
CA PHE A 59 -27.02 -18.24 4.34
C PHE A 59 -25.70 -17.47 4.24
N LYS A 60 -25.49 -16.85 3.10
CA LYS A 60 -24.38 -15.94 2.85
C LYS A 60 -24.95 -14.57 2.56
N TYR A 61 -24.27 -13.52 3.02
CA TYR A 61 -24.66 -12.16 2.67
C TYR A 61 -23.46 -11.29 2.33
N TYR A 62 -23.74 -10.23 1.63
CA TYR A 62 -22.83 -9.13 1.34
C TYR A 62 -23.53 -7.81 1.64
N ARG A 63 -22.81 -6.90 2.30
CA ARG A 63 -23.23 -5.51 2.55
C ARG A 63 -22.14 -4.58 2.03
N SER A 64 -22.52 -3.44 1.49
CA SER A 64 -21.64 -2.37 1.05
C SER A 64 -22.15 -1.05 1.55
N ALA A 65 -21.23 -0.07 1.72
CA ALA A 65 -21.58 1.32 1.97
C ALA A 65 -22.00 2.07 0.69
N GLU A 66 -21.94 1.42 -0.47
CA GLU A 66 -22.41 2.00 -1.75
C GLU A 66 -23.93 1.94 -1.87
N ASP A 67 -24.50 2.90 -2.59
CA ASP A 67 -25.92 2.99 -2.90
C ASP A 67 -26.37 2.01 -4.00
N CYS A 68 -25.43 1.35 -4.67
CA CYS A 68 -25.70 0.38 -5.72
C CYS A 68 -24.93 -0.92 -5.49
N LEU A 69 -25.41 -2.01 -6.08
CA LEU A 69 -24.76 -3.31 -6.04
C LEU A 69 -24.39 -3.75 -7.45
N VAL A 70 -23.09 -3.81 -7.73
CA VAL A 70 -22.55 -4.38 -8.97
C VAL A 70 -21.77 -5.63 -8.62
N TYR A 71 -22.09 -6.74 -9.29
CA TYR A 71 -21.37 -7.99 -9.09
C TYR A 71 -21.32 -8.84 -10.34
N TYR A 72 -20.32 -9.68 -10.43
CA TYR A 72 -20.12 -10.65 -11.51
C TYR A 72 -20.19 -12.06 -10.96
N VAL A 73 -20.83 -12.95 -11.70
CA VAL A 73 -20.89 -14.38 -11.38
C VAL A 73 -20.18 -15.17 -12.48
N PHE A 74 -19.23 -16.01 -12.07
CA PHE A 74 -18.43 -16.85 -12.96
C PHE A 74 -18.75 -18.31 -12.72
N PHE A 75 -18.80 -19.12 -13.77
CA PHE A 75 -19.06 -20.54 -13.70
C PHE A 75 -17.97 -21.33 -14.42
N GLY A 76 -17.72 -22.58 -13.96
CA GLY A 76 -16.74 -23.49 -14.53
C GLY A 76 -15.88 -24.17 -13.48
N SER A 77 -14.76 -24.73 -13.88
CA SER A 77 -13.71 -25.17 -12.96
C SER A 77 -13.09 -23.98 -12.23
N LYS A 78 -12.40 -24.21 -11.11
CA LYS A 78 -11.70 -23.14 -10.37
C LYS A 78 -10.76 -22.34 -11.26
N LEU A 79 -10.03 -23.01 -12.17
CA LEU A 79 -9.09 -22.34 -13.07
C LEU A 79 -9.81 -21.47 -14.10
N GLU A 80 -10.91 -21.94 -14.68
CA GLU A 80 -11.72 -21.17 -15.62
C GLU A 80 -12.35 -19.95 -14.93
N ILE A 81 -12.81 -20.09 -13.70
CA ILE A 81 -13.32 -18.97 -12.89
C ILE A 81 -12.24 -17.92 -12.66
N LEU A 82 -11.01 -18.33 -12.27
CA LEU A 82 -9.88 -17.40 -12.13
C LEU A 82 -9.52 -16.72 -13.45
N GLN A 83 -9.55 -17.45 -14.56
CA GLN A 83 -9.30 -16.86 -15.88
C GLN A 83 -10.35 -15.81 -16.26
N GLN A 84 -11.64 -16.09 -15.99
CA GLN A 84 -12.73 -15.15 -16.23
C GLN A 84 -12.59 -13.91 -15.35
N PHE A 85 -12.31 -14.09 -14.05
CA PHE A 85 -12.03 -12.98 -13.14
C PHE A 85 -10.88 -12.12 -13.64
N CYS A 86 -9.73 -12.72 -13.99
CA CYS A 86 -8.58 -11.97 -14.54
C CYS A 86 -8.86 -11.27 -15.88
N ARG A 87 -9.81 -11.76 -16.68
CA ARG A 87 -10.26 -11.05 -17.89
C ARG A 87 -11.11 -9.83 -17.55
N THR A 88 -11.86 -9.90 -16.47
CA THR A 88 -12.73 -8.80 -16.00
C THR A 88 -11.94 -7.69 -15.34
N VAL A 89 -11.02 -8.03 -14.41
CA VAL A 89 -10.28 -7.04 -13.61
C VAL A 89 -8.88 -6.72 -14.14
N GLY A 90 -8.43 -7.43 -15.15
CA GLY A 90 -7.06 -7.33 -15.65
C GLY A 90 -6.13 -8.37 -15.03
N ARG A 91 -4.93 -8.48 -15.60
CA ARG A 91 -3.86 -9.35 -15.12
C ARG A 91 -2.75 -8.52 -14.55
N GLN A 92 -2.16 -8.98 -13.47
CA GLN A 92 -0.93 -8.39 -12.96
C GLN A 92 0.23 -8.63 -13.94
N PRO A 93 1.15 -7.67 -14.09
CA PRO A 93 2.42 -7.90 -14.78
C PRO A 93 3.16 -9.07 -14.13
N LEU A 94 3.86 -9.85 -14.93
CA LEU A 94 4.77 -10.86 -14.37
C LEU A 94 5.93 -10.14 -13.66
N PRO A 95 6.11 -10.34 -12.36
CA PRO A 95 7.20 -9.69 -11.65
C PRO A 95 8.55 -10.26 -12.09
N PRO A 96 9.65 -9.52 -11.94
CA PRO A 96 10.98 -9.99 -12.28
C PRO A 96 11.38 -11.19 -11.41
N LYS A 97 12.15 -12.11 -11.97
CA LYS A 97 12.50 -13.38 -11.31
C LYS A 97 13.15 -13.18 -9.94
N TRP A 98 13.99 -12.18 -9.79
CA TRP A 98 14.69 -11.88 -8.52
C TRP A 98 13.73 -11.59 -7.35
N SER A 99 12.52 -11.09 -7.62
CA SER A 99 11.54 -10.77 -6.57
C SER A 99 10.96 -12.01 -5.87
N PHE A 100 11.20 -13.20 -6.39
CA PHE A 100 10.84 -14.48 -5.78
C PHE A 100 11.97 -15.11 -4.97
N ASP A 101 13.16 -14.53 -5.00
CA ASP A 101 14.29 -14.96 -4.19
C ASP A 101 14.20 -14.40 -2.76
N TYR A 102 15.15 -14.76 -1.91
CA TYR A 102 15.21 -14.19 -0.58
C TYR A 102 15.50 -12.71 -0.62
N CYS A 103 14.64 -11.92 0.02
CA CYS A 103 14.80 -10.49 0.24
C CYS A 103 14.90 -10.23 1.75
N ALA A 104 16.01 -9.64 2.18
CA ALA A 104 16.23 -9.29 3.58
C ALA A 104 15.54 -7.97 3.96
N SER A 105 15.32 -7.75 5.27
CA SER A 105 14.84 -6.48 5.80
C SER A 105 15.24 -6.32 7.27
N THR A 106 15.57 -5.10 7.67
CA THR A 106 15.65 -4.70 9.08
C THR A 106 15.64 -3.18 9.23
N MET A 107 14.92 -2.66 10.20
CA MET A 107 14.96 -1.23 10.59
C MET A 107 16.30 -0.87 11.24
N ALA A 108 16.93 -1.81 11.95
CA ALA A 108 18.16 -1.57 12.71
C ALA A 108 19.33 -1.04 11.88
N TYR A 109 19.34 -1.26 10.57
CA TYR A 109 20.41 -0.78 9.70
C TYR A 109 20.15 0.65 9.24
N THR A 110 18.93 0.99 8.83
CA THR A 110 18.59 2.34 8.36
C THR A 110 18.42 3.35 9.49
N ASP A 111 18.10 2.87 10.70
CA ASP A 111 18.01 3.72 11.90
C ASP A 111 19.36 3.96 12.57
N ALA A 112 20.37 3.16 12.28
CA ALA A 112 21.71 3.34 12.84
C ALA A 112 22.35 4.69 12.43
N PRO A 113 23.18 5.30 13.29
CA PRO A 113 23.93 6.51 12.92
C PRO A 113 24.86 6.28 11.70
N LYS A 114 25.41 5.09 11.57
CA LYS A 114 26.30 4.67 10.48
C LYS A 114 25.59 3.66 9.55
N SER A 115 24.49 4.09 8.97
CA SER A 115 23.61 3.22 8.18
C SER A 115 24.32 2.62 6.96
N GLU A 116 25.06 3.43 6.18
CA GLU A 116 25.78 2.92 5.00
C GLU A 116 26.81 1.85 5.38
N GLU A 117 27.58 2.06 6.48
CA GLU A 117 28.54 1.07 6.96
C GLU A 117 27.86 -0.26 7.35
N LYS A 118 26.68 -0.20 8.00
CA LYS A 118 25.89 -1.40 8.35
C LYS A 118 25.42 -2.15 7.12
N MET A 119 24.93 -1.42 6.12
CA MET A 119 24.49 -1.99 4.86
C MET A 119 25.66 -2.60 4.06
N ASP A 120 26.82 -1.95 4.04
CA ASP A 120 28.02 -2.50 3.43
C ASP A 120 28.49 -3.81 4.14
N ALA A 121 28.43 -3.84 5.47
CA ALA A 121 28.73 -5.04 6.24
C ALA A 121 27.74 -6.20 5.95
N PHE A 122 26.44 -5.88 5.78
CA PHE A 122 25.45 -6.85 5.35
C PHE A 122 25.82 -7.44 3.99
N LEU A 123 26.12 -6.60 3.01
CA LEU A 123 26.47 -7.03 1.65
C LEU A 123 27.73 -7.91 1.64
N ALA A 124 28.75 -7.54 2.43
CA ALA A 124 29.95 -8.35 2.60
C ALA A 124 29.65 -9.73 3.21
N LYS A 125 28.72 -9.79 4.19
CA LYS A 125 28.29 -11.04 4.83
C LYS A 125 27.51 -11.96 3.87
N VAL A 126 26.59 -11.38 3.07
CA VAL A 126 25.85 -12.12 2.03
C VAL A 126 26.83 -12.80 1.07
N ARG A 127 27.85 -12.08 0.61
CA ARG A 127 28.89 -12.59 -0.29
C ARG A 127 29.76 -13.65 0.38
N ALA A 128 30.22 -13.41 1.61
CA ALA A 128 31.12 -14.33 2.33
C ALA A 128 30.45 -15.66 2.67
N LEU A 129 29.13 -15.68 2.84
CA LEU A 129 28.34 -16.88 3.16
C LEU A 129 27.70 -17.51 1.92
N ASP A 130 27.96 -16.96 0.72
CA ASP A 130 27.36 -17.41 -0.55
C ASP A 130 25.84 -17.53 -0.46
N LEU A 131 25.18 -16.53 0.14
CA LEU A 131 23.73 -16.51 0.30
C LEU A 131 23.06 -16.00 -0.98
N ASN A 132 22.06 -16.73 -1.44
CA ASN A 132 21.20 -16.28 -2.53
C ASN A 132 20.21 -15.21 -2.02
N CYS A 133 20.68 -13.96 -1.94
CA CYS A 133 19.89 -12.81 -1.51
C CYS A 133 19.80 -11.81 -2.66
N SER A 134 18.62 -11.69 -3.27
CA SER A 134 18.40 -10.86 -4.45
C SER A 134 17.79 -9.50 -4.13
N GLY A 135 17.32 -9.25 -2.91
CA GLY A 135 16.73 -7.98 -2.53
C GLY A 135 16.96 -7.58 -1.08
N PHE A 136 16.84 -6.28 -0.82
CA PHE A 136 16.82 -5.73 0.53
C PHE A 136 15.75 -4.65 0.64
N TYR A 137 14.76 -4.87 1.50
CA TYR A 137 13.74 -3.88 1.83
C TYR A 137 14.37 -2.80 2.73
N LEU A 138 14.59 -1.62 2.15
CA LEU A 138 15.22 -0.49 2.81
C LEU A 138 14.18 0.25 3.66
N SER A 139 14.20 0.03 4.96
CA SER A 139 13.29 0.66 5.91
C SER A 139 13.42 2.18 5.93
N SER A 140 12.35 2.87 6.30
CA SER A 140 12.18 4.33 6.16
C SER A 140 13.20 5.22 6.89
N GLY A 141 14.07 4.67 7.74
CA GLY A 141 15.15 5.42 8.39
C GLY A 141 16.12 6.13 7.43
N TYR A 142 16.17 5.72 6.16
CA TYR A 142 16.96 6.40 5.12
C TYR A 142 16.39 7.78 4.75
N THR A 143 15.12 8.05 5.05
CA THR A 143 14.44 9.32 4.76
C THR A 143 14.45 10.30 5.93
N ALA A 144 15.08 9.95 7.05
CA ALA A 144 14.94 10.70 8.29
C ALA A 144 15.50 12.13 8.22
N ILE A 145 14.73 13.10 8.70
CA ILE A 145 15.17 14.44 9.08
C ILE A 145 15.03 14.51 10.61
N GLY A 146 16.14 14.57 11.33
CA GLY A 146 16.11 14.34 12.76
C GLY A 146 15.55 12.95 13.08
N ASN A 147 14.44 12.89 13.84
CA ASN A 147 13.77 11.65 14.21
C ASN A 147 12.51 11.36 13.37
N GLN A 148 12.18 12.20 12.38
CA GLN A 148 10.98 12.08 11.58
C GLN A 148 11.27 11.52 10.19
N ARG A 149 10.48 10.56 9.71
CA ARG A 149 10.58 10.00 8.37
C ARG A 149 9.85 10.91 7.39
N CYS A 150 10.61 11.44 6.43
CA CYS A 150 10.16 12.37 5.42
C CYS A 150 10.30 11.72 4.04
N VAL A 151 9.21 11.19 3.50
CA VAL A 151 9.22 10.50 2.20
C VAL A 151 9.89 11.35 1.11
N PHE A 152 10.62 10.69 0.19
CA PHE A 152 11.42 11.32 -0.88
C PHE A 152 12.61 12.18 -0.41
N HIS A 153 12.88 12.24 0.89
CA HIS A 153 14.11 12.80 1.42
C HIS A 153 15.18 11.70 1.53
N TRP A 154 16.43 12.05 1.29
CA TRP A 154 17.58 11.21 1.60
C TRP A 154 18.37 11.82 2.75
N ASN A 155 18.51 11.08 3.83
CA ASN A 155 19.38 11.47 4.94
C ASN A 155 20.85 11.38 4.49
N ARG A 156 21.44 12.52 4.14
CA ARG A 156 22.80 12.61 3.61
C ARG A 156 23.90 12.39 4.67
N GLU A 157 23.57 12.46 5.95
CA GLU A 157 24.49 12.08 7.02
C GLU A 157 24.66 10.55 7.08
N LYS A 158 23.58 9.81 6.87
CA LYS A 158 23.55 8.35 6.86
C LYS A 158 23.96 7.75 5.51
N PHE A 159 23.58 8.39 4.42
CA PHE A 159 23.83 7.99 3.04
C PHE A 159 24.33 9.21 2.24
N PRO A 160 25.61 9.55 2.32
CA PRO A 160 26.17 10.77 1.69
C PRO A 160 25.96 10.83 0.17
N ASP A 161 26.06 9.68 -0.49
CA ASP A 161 25.87 9.52 -1.92
C ASP A 161 24.94 8.33 -2.21
N PRO A 162 23.61 8.57 -2.29
CA PRO A 162 22.63 7.51 -2.56
C PRO A 162 22.85 6.78 -3.88
N ALA A 163 23.22 7.48 -4.94
CA ALA A 163 23.43 6.83 -6.25
C ALA A 163 24.60 5.83 -6.18
N ARG A 164 25.72 6.23 -5.56
CA ARG A 164 26.85 5.33 -5.31
C ARG A 164 26.46 4.16 -4.42
N PHE A 165 25.71 4.43 -3.34
CA PHE A 165 25.23 3.40 -2.42
C PHE A 165 24.34 2.37 -3.16
N ILE A 166 23.35 2.81 -3.92
CA ILE A 166 22.47 1.97 -4.72
C ILE A 166 23.29 1.17 -5.74
N GLY A 167 24.21 1.82 -6.45
CA GLY A 167 25.06 1.18 -7.46
C GLY A 167 25.90 0.04 -6.88
N LYS A 168 26.37 0.11 -5.63
CA LYS A 168 27.09 -0.99 -4.95
C LYS A 168 26.20 -2.24 -4.78
N PHE A 169 24.95 -2.04 -4.42
CA PHE A 169 23.98 -3.12 -4.24
C PHE A 169 23.60 -3.75 -5.59
N ASN A 170 23.29 -2.91 -6.58
CA ASN A 170 22.96 -3.37 -7.93
C ASN A 170 24.14 -4.17 -8.56
N ALA A 171 25.37 -3.71 -8.39
CA ALA A 171 26.55 -4.43 -8.85
C ALA A 171 26.78 -5.77 -8.14
N ALA A 172 26.15 -5.97 -6.98
CA ALA A 172 26.17 -7.23 -6.24
C ALA A 172 24.98 -8.14 -6.56
N GLY A 173 24.05 -7.71 -7.44
CA GLY A 173 22.81 -8.42 -7.73
C GLY A 173 21.77 -8.34 -6.62
N VAL A 174 21.89 -7.36 -5.71
CA VAL A 174 20.93 -7.13 -4.62
C VAL A 174 20.13 -5.86 -4.91
N HIS A 175 18.85 -6.01 -5.20
CA HIS A 175 17.93 -4.91 -5.48
C HIS A 175 17.52 -4.21 -4.18
N LEU A 176 17.63 -2.89 -4.11
CA LEU A 176 17.14 -2.12 -2.98
C LEU A 176 15.68 -1.73 -3.21
N ILE A 177 14.83 -2.03 -2.22
CA ILE A 177 13.38 -1.82 -2.27
C ILE A 177 13.02 -0.78 -1.20
N PRO A 178 13.01 0.53 -1.52
CA PRO A 178 12.82 1.59 -0.54
C PRO A 178 11.38 1.63 -0.03
N ASN A 179 11.24 1.79 1.29
CA ASN A 179 9.99 2.12 1.94
C ASN A 179 9.55 3.54 1.56
N ILE A 180 8.34 3.68 1.05
CA ILE A 180 7.70 4.97 0.76
C ILE A 180 6.30 4.97 1.37
N LYS A 181 5.80 6.14 1.73
CA LYS A 181 4.52 6.32 2.43
C LYS A 181 3.70 7.42 1.76
N PRO A 182 2.39 7.24 1.54
CA PRO A 182 1.54 8.20 0.82
C PRO A 182 1.13 9.41 1.67
N ALA A 183 1.84 9.68 2.75
CA ALA A 183 1.53 10.72 3.71
C ALA A 183 2.73 11.63 3.97
N PHE A 184 2.46 12.91 4.14
CA PHE A 184 3.43 13.93 4.46
C PHE A 184 3.15 14.50 5.84
N LEU A 185 4.15 14.46 6.72
CA LEU A 185 4.05 15.12 8.03
C LEU A 185 3.93 16.64 7.86
N THR A 186 3.22 17.30 8.76
CA THR A 186 3.12 18.79 8.73
C THR A 186 4.46 19.49 8.86
N SER A 187 5.48 18.81 9.41
CA SER A 187 6.86 19.27 9.49
C SER A 187 7.71 18.96 8.23
N HIS A 188 7.14 18.23 7.25
CA HIS A 188 7.85 17.88 6.03
C HIS A 188 8.16 19.13 5.22
N PRO A 189 9.39 19.31 4.67
CA PRO A 189 9.78 20.52 3.92
C PRO A 189 8.87 20.88 2.73
N MET A 190 8.17 19.89 2.17
CA MET A 190 7.26 20.09 1.04
C MET A 190 5.79 20.27 1.45
N TYR A 191 5.46 20.16 2.75
CA TYR A 191 4.06 20.10 3.19
C TYR A 191 3.24 21.33 2.79
N ASP A 192 3.76 22.50 3.08
CA ASP A 192 3.04 23.76 2.82
C ASP A 192 2.80 24.00 1.31
N ASP A 193 3.75 23.66 0.47
CA ASP A 193 3.60 23.74 -0.99
C ASP A 193 2.52 22.77 -1.51
N LEU A 194 2.53 21.52 -1.01
CA LEU A 194 1.52 20.52 -1.37
C LEU A 194 0.12 20.91 -0.87
N ALA A 195 0.03 21.47 0.33
CA ALA A 195 -1.21 21.98 0.90
C ALA A 195 -1.76 23.16 0.06
N ALA A 196 -0.89 24.11 -0.30
CA ALA A 196 -1.28 25.25 -1.13
C ALA A 196 -1.75 24.84 -2.53
N LYS A 197 -1.19 23.77 -3.09
CA LYS A 197 -1.63 23.15 -4.35
C LYS A 197 -2.89 22.30 -4.21
N GLY A 198 -3.37 22.05 -2.99
CA GLY A 198 -4.56 21.27 -2.71
C GLY A 198 -4.44 19.78 -3.03
N LEU A 199 -3.25 19.19 -2.88
CA LEU A 199 -2.95 17.82 -3.27
C LEU A 199 -3.31 16.77 -2.18
N PHE A 200 -3.71 17.21 -0.99
CA PHE A 200 -4.12 16.32 0.09
C PHE A 200 -5.62 16.05 0.08
N VAL A 201 -6.01 14.93 0.69
CA VAL A 201 -7.39 14.72 1.14
C VAL A 201 -7.80 15.89 2.04
N LYS A 202 -9.04 16.35 1.93
CA LYS A 202 -9.52 17.60 2.53
C LYS A 202 -10.59 17.39 3.59
N ASN A 203 -10.65 18.29 4.53
CA ASN A 203 -11.82 18.49 5.36
C ASN A 203 -12.98 19.12 4.54
N ALA A 204 -14.18 19.13 5.11
CA ALA A 204 -15.35 19.74 4.47
C ALA A 204 -15.20 21.25 4.18
N ASP A 205 -14.33 21.94 4.91
CA ASP A 205 -14.02 23.37 4.71
C ASP A 205 -12.95 23.63 3.64
N GLY A 206 -12.41 22.55 3.04
CA GLY A 206 -11.38 22.61 2.01
C GLY A 206 -9.94 22.65 2.51
N SER A 207 -9.71 22.70 3.81
CA SER A 207 -8.37 22.58 4.41
C SER A 207 -7.85 21.15 4.31
N PRO A 208 -6.52 20.91 4.37
CA PRO A 208 -5.99 19.55 4.41
C PRO A 208 -6.54 18.75 5.60
N TYR A 209 -6.95 17.50 5.35
CA TYR A 209 -7.29 16.58 6.43
C TYR A 209 -6.01 16.15 7.14
N VAL A 210 -5.88 16.50 8.41
CA VAL A 210 -4.71 16.22 9.24
C VAL A 210 -5.05 15.12 10.25
N THR A 211 -4.22 14.09 10.30
CA THR A 211 -4.36 12.98 11.24
C THR A 211 -3.02 12.59 11.86
N GLN A 212 -3.06 11.72 12.87
CA GLN A 212 -1.85 11.23 13.54
C GLN A 212 -1.22 10.10 12.73
N PHE A 213 0.08 10.23 12.45
CA PHE A 213 0.94 9.20 11.91
C PHE A 213 1.98 8.76 12.95
N TRP A 214 2.88 7.84 12.56
CA TRP A 214 3.95 7.26 13.40
C TRP A 214 4.89 8.30 14.03
N ASP A 215 5.24 9.38 13.32
CA ASP A 215 6.22 10.40 13.78
C ASP A 215 5.58 11.78 14.02
N GLY A 216 4.26 11.92 13.93
CA GLY A 216 3.59 13.20 14.13
C GLY A 216 2.32 13.38 13.30
N LEU A 217 1.80 14.60 13.28
CA LEU A 217 0.65 14.96 12.47
C LEU A 217 1.03 15.09 10.99
N GLY A 218 0.11 14.73 10.09
CA GLY A 218 0.33 14.81 8.65
C GLY A 218 -0.95 14.63 7.85
N SER A 219 -0.81 14.61 6.52
CA SER A 219 -1.92 14.46 5.58
C SER A 219 -1.61 13.44 4.51
N TYR A 220 -2.63 12.69 4.08
CA TYR A 220 -2.54 11.79 2.93
C TYR A 220 -2.66 12.55 1.63
N LEU A 221 -1.85 12.18 0.62
CA LEU A 221 -2.10 12.59 -0.76
C LEU A 221 -3.43 12.01 -1.26
N ASP A 222 -4.15 12.81 -2.03
CA ASP A 222 -5.36 12.37 -2.71
C ASP A 222 -5.02 11.83 -4.10
N PHE A 223 -4.80 10.53 -4.23
CA PHE A 223 -4.48 9.91 -5.52
C PHE A 223 -5.64 9.90 -6.53
N THR A 224 -6.84 10.32 -6.14
CA THR A 224 -7.92 10.60 -7.09
C THR A 224 -7.79 11.99 -7.75
N ASN A 225 -6.89 12.83 -7.21
CA ASN A 225 -6.49 14.09 -7.82
C ASN A 225 -5.36 13.85 -8.84
N PRO A 226 -5.58 14.12 -10.15
CA PRO A 226 -4.55 13.90 -11.16
C PRO A 226 -3.23 14.65 -10.91
N GLU A 227 -3.28 15.84 -10.28
CA GLU A 227 -2.08 16.60 -9.94
C GLU A 227 -1.29 15.94 -8.80
N ALA A 228 -1.96 15.36 -7.81
CA ALA A 228 -1.31 14.60 -6.74
C ALA A 228 -0.68 13.32 -7.28
N PHE A 229 -1.36 12.63 -8.20
CA PHE A 229 -0.83 11.45 -8.88
C PHE A 229 0.42 11.80 -9.71
N ALA A 230 0.37 12.87 -10.52
CA ALA A 230 1.51 13.32 -11.31
C ALA A 230 2.70 13.71 -10.41
N PHE A 231 2.45 14.47 -9.34
CA PHE A 231 3.47 14.80 -8.35
C PHE A 231 4.15 13.55 -7.78
N TRP A 232 3.37 12.55 -7.36
CA TRP A 232 3.92 11.30 -6.81
C TRP A 232 4.76 10.55 -7.83
N HIS A 233 4.26 10.41 -9.06
CA HIS A 233 4.98 9.80 -10.17
C HIS A 233 6.33 10.47 -10.41
N ASP A 234 6.37 11.81 -10.43
CA ASP A 234 7.59 12.56 -10.64
C ASP A 234 8.58 12.36 -9.49
N GLN A 235 8.10 12.37 -8.24
CA GLN A 235 8.97 12.11 -7.09
C GLN A 235 9.54 10.68 -7.09
N VAL A 236 8.73 9.66 -7.39
CA VAL A 236 9.22 8.29 -7.54
C VAL A 236 10.27 8.21 -8.65
N THR A 237 10.02 8.84 -9.78
CA THR A 237 10.93 8.86 -10.92
C THR A 237 12.25 9.53 -10.56
N GLU A 238 12.23 10.77 -10.05
CA GLU A 238 13.43 11.54 -9.75
C GLU A 238 14.24 11.02 -8.56
N LYS A 239 13.53 10.67 -7.46
CA LYS A 239 14.21 10.36 -6.19
C LYS A 239 14.61 8.90 -6.07
N LEU A 240 13.96 8.01 -6.82
CA LEU A 240 14.18 6.57 -6.70
C LEU A 240 14.67 5.96 -8.03
N LEU A 241 13.86 5.99 -9.09
CA LEU A 241 14.18 5.29 -10.32
C LEU A 241 15.44 5.83 -11.01
N GLN A 242 15.60 7.16 -11.11
CA GLN A 242 16.80 7.79 -11.69
C GLN A 242 18.06 7.56 -10.86
N ASN A 243 17.93 7.19 -9.58
CA ASN A 243 19.05 6.78 -8.74
C ASN A 243 19.38 5.29 -8.83
N GLY A 244 18.64 4.52 -9.66
CA GLY A 244 18.90 3.11 -9.92
C GLY A 244 18.11 2.12 -9.06
N MET A 245 17.07 2.58 -8.37
CA MET A 245 16.08 1.70 -7.74
C MET A 245 15.05 1.24 -8.78
N ASP A 246 14.61 0.00 -8.68
CA ASP A 246 13.70 -0.64 -9.65
C ASP A 246 12.46 -1.28 -9.01
N ALA A 247 12.28 -1.06 -7.72
CA ALA A 247 11.11 -1.49 -6.96
C ALA A 247 10.83 -0.51 -5.81
N THR A 248 9.64 -0.56 -5.24
CA THR A 248 9.24 0.19 -4.04
C THR A 248 8.51 -0.69 -3.05
N TRP A 249 8.57 -0.34 -1.78
CA TRP A 249 7.76 -0.87 -0.70
C TRP A 249 6.77 0.21 -0.25
N ASN A 250 5.52 0.10 -0.71
CA ASN A 250 4.46 1.00 -0.28
C ASN A 250 3.98 0.58 1.12
N ASP A 251 4.23 1.44 2.09
CA ASP A 251 3.97 1.21 3.51
C ASP A 251 3.02 2.26 4.07
N ASN A 252 2.22 1.91 5.08
CA ASN A 252 1.21 2.76 5.72
C ASN A 252 0.26 3.43 4.71
N ASN A 253 -0.18 2.67 3.73
CA ASN A 253 -1.13 3.13 2.70
C ASN A 253 -2.56 2.64 2.94
N GLU A 254 -2.92 2.40 4.19
CA GLU A 254 -4.25 2.01 4.61
C GLU A 254 -5.27 3.14 4.47
N PHE A 255 -4.81 4.37 4.40
CA PHE A 255 -5.66 5.58 4.37
C PHE A 255 -6.64 5.59 5.55
N ASP A 256 -6.11 5.51 6.77
CA ASP A 256 -6.91 5.52 7.99
C ASP A 256 -7.56 6.88 8.21
N ILE A 257 -8.65 7.13 7.48
CA ILE A 257 -9.44 8.36 7.52
C ILE A 257 -10.75 8.04 8.22
N GLN A 258 -10.86 8.48 9.47
CA GLN A 258 -12.01 8.18 10.32
C GLN A 258 -13.13 9.23 10.19
N ASP A 259 -12.81 10.45 9.76
CA ASP A 259 -13.80 11.51 9.60
C ASP A 259 -14.68 11.24 8.36
N PRO A 260 -15.98 11.00 8.54
CA PRO A 260 -16.89 10.75 7.41
C PRO A 260 -17.11 12.00 6.54
N THR A 261 -16.71 13.18 7.01
CA THR A 261 -16.84 14.45 6.26
C THR A 261 -15.59 14.76 5.43
N ALA A 262 -14.51 14.01 5.60
CA ALA A 262 -13.31 14.16 4.78
C ALA A 262 -13.61 13.83 3.30
N VAL A 263 -13.11 14.65 2.39
CA VAL A 263 -13.44 14.60 0.97
C VAL A 263 -12.19 14.43 0.12
N ALA A 264 -12.27 13.53 -0.87
CA ALA A 264 -11.34 13.40 -1.97
C ALA A 264 -11.94 14.02 -3.25
N VAL A 265 -11.09 14.37 -4.21
CA VAL A 265 -11.51 14.85 -5.54
C VAL A 265 -12.43 13.82 -6.22
N GLY A 266 -12.13 12.54 -6.01
CA GLY A 266 -12.93 11.43 -6.51
C GLY A 266 -12.66 11.11 -7.98
N PHE A 267 -13.08 9.91 -8.38
CA PHE A 267 -12.88 9.42 -9.74
C PHE A 267 -13.68 10.23 -10.76
N GLY A 268 -13.01 10.65 -11.84
CA GLY A 268 -13.62 11.51 -12.87
C GLY A 268 -14.00 12.91 -12.36
N GLY A 269 -13.37 13.39 -11.28
CA GLY A 269 -13.61 14.70 -10.69
C GLY A 269 -14.94 14.81 -9.92
N LYS A 270 -15.54 13.68 -9.56
CA LYS A 270 -16.74 13.64 -8.71
C LYS A 270 -16.30 13.50 -7.26
N ALA A 271 -16.39 14.58 -6.51
CA ALA A 271 -16.06 14.59 -5.08
C ALA A 271 -16.75 13.42 -4.35
N ALA A 272 -15.97 12.70 -3.55
CA ALA A 272 -16.45 11.56 -2.80
C ALA A 272 -15.96 11.64 -1.34
N PRO A 273 -16.77 11.16 -0.37
CA PRO A 273 -16.28 10.97 0.99
C PRO A 273 -15.06 10.06 0.97
N ALA A 274 -13.94 10.52 1.52
CA ALA A 274 -12.68 9.78 1.50
C ALA A 274 -12.81 8.40 2.20
N ALA A 275 -13.62 8.32 3.25
CA ALA A 275 -13.92 7.08 3.96
C ALA A 275 -14.59 6.03 3.05
N HIS A 276 -15.36 6.43 2.04
CA HIS A 276 -16.04 5.51 1.12
C HIS A 276 -15.12 4.97 0.01
N ILE A 277 -14.05 5.69 -0.33
CA ILE A 277 -13.11 5.28 -1.39
C ILE A 277 -11.75 4.84 -0.85
N ARG A 278 -11.62 4.73 0.45
CA ARG A 278 -10.40 4.32 1.15
C ARG A 278 -9.75 3.05 0.58
N PRO A 279 -10.50 1.95 0.34
CA PRO A 279 -9.92 0.76 -0.28
C PRO A 279 -9.34 1.04 -1.68
N ALA A 280 -9.98 1.91 -2.48
CA ALA A 280 -9.44 2.31 -3.78
C ALA A 280 -8.14 3.12 -3.66
N LEU A 281 -8.08 4.09 -2.73
CA LEU A 281 -6.87 4.87 -2.47
C LEU A 281 -5.67 3.99 -2.09
N THR A 282 -5.91 2.87 -1.42
CA THR A 282 -4.87 1.90 -1.05
C THR A 282 -4.27 1.19 -2.28
N TYR A 283 -5.00 1.09 -3.39
CA TYR A 283 -4.58 0.39 -4.61
C TYR A 283 -4.01 1.31 -5.69
N LEU A 284 -4.24 2.62 -5.60
CA LEU A 284 -3.70 3.61 -6.53
C LEU A 284 -2.25 3.94 -6.23
#